data_a0c24cc6c9561f10088e53afb08f5bf5
#
_entry.id   a0c24cc6c9561f10088e53afb08f5bf5
#
_cell.length_a   1.000
_cell.length_b   1.000
_cell.length_c   1.000
_cell.angle_alpha   90.00
_cell.angle_beta   90.00
_cell.angle_gamma   90.00
#
_symmetry.space_group_name_H-M   'P 1'
#
loop_
_entity.id
_entity.type
_entity.pdbx_description
1 polymer ?
#
loop_
_entity_poly.entity_id
_entity_poly.type
_entity_poly.pdbx_seq_one_letter_code
_entity_poly.pdbx_strand_id
1 'polypeptide(L)'
;MNVLDSNMRLTSQRQVILEELQKVTSHPTASDVFDMVRKRLPRIGLGTVYRNLDLLAERGVIKKLEVGGEQKRFDGDTSPHYHIRCVKCNRVEDIFIERLGELEKNAASCCNYKILDHHVQFSGICSECLPEA
;
A
#
# COMPACT_ATOMS: atom_id res chain seq x y z
N MET A 1 -5.01 2.26 20.90
CA MET A 1 -5.64 1.33 19.95
C MET A 1 -4.62 0.28 19.50
N ASN A 2 -5.01 -0.96 19.55
CA ASN A 2 -4.13 -2.04 19.15
C ASN A 2 -4.45 -2.46 17.71
N VAL A 3 -3.53 -2.18 16.79
CA VAL A 3 -3.70 -2.53 15.38
C VAL A 3 -3.09 -3.88 15.04
N LEU A 4 -2.48 -4.55 16.02
CA LEU A 4 -1.81 -5.81 15.81
C LEU A 4 -2.68 -6.98 16.25
N ASP A 5 -2.56 -8.06 15.50
CA ASP A 5 -3.10 -9.35 15.88
C ASP A 5 -2.48 -9.76 17.23
N SER A 6 -3.27 -10.40 18.09
CA SER A 6 -2.81 -10.87 19.39
C SER A 6 -1.65 -11.87 19.29
N ASN A 7 -1.50 -12.52 18.11
CA ASN A 7 -0.43 -13.48 17.87
C ASN A 7 0.83 -12.84 17.31
N MET A 8 0.79 -11.55 16.99
CA MET A 8 1.96 -10.87 16.44
C MET A 8 2.70 -10.11 17.54
N ARG A 9 3.97 -10.46 17.70
CA ARG A 9 4.82 -9.74 18.63
C ARG A 9 5.29 -8.44 18.00
N LEU A 10 5.08 -7.34 18.70
CA LEU A 10 5.55 -6.03 18.27
C LEU A 10 6.99 -5.83 18.73
N THR A 11 7.96 -6.14 17.86
CA THR A 11 9.37 -5.88 18.12
C THR A 11 9.68 -4.42 17.83
N SER A 12 10.81 -3.94 18.33
CA SER A 12 11.24 -2.57 18.05
C SER A 12 11.42 -2.34 16.54
N GLN A 13 11.92 -3.33 15.83
CA GLN A 13 12.08 -3.22 14.38
C GLN A 13 10.74 -3.09 13.66
N ARG A 14 9.75 -3.91 14.03
CA ARG A 14 8.42 -3.85 13.44
C ARG A 14 7.75 -2.52 13.74
N GLN A 15 7.91 -2.03 14.96
CA GLN A 15 7.35 -0.75 15.37
C GLN A 15 7.89 0.38 14.50
N VAL A 16 9.20 0.42 14.27
CA VAL A 16 9.82 1.46 13.46
C VAL A 16 9.36 1.38 12.01
N ILE A 17 9.31 0.17 11.46
CA ILE A 17 8.85 -0.04 10.07
C ILE A 17 7.42 0.46 9.92
N LEU A 18 6.54 0.10 10.83
CA LEU A 18 5.15 0.51 10.78
C LEU A 18 5.00 2.02 10.90
N GLU A 19 5.74 2.63 11.83
CA GLU A 19 5.69 4.09 12.03
C GLU A 19 6.15 4.84 10.79
N GLU A 20 7.25 4.41 10.17
CA GLU A 20 7.74 5.08 8.96
C GLU A 20 6.76 4.93 7.81
N LEU A 21 6.18 3.75 7.65
CA LEU A 21 5.21 3.51 6.58
C LEU A 21 3.95 4.36 6.75
N GLN A 22 3.50 4.54 7.99
CA GLN A 22 2.29 5.32 8.28
C GLN A 22 2.47 6.82 8.07
N LYS A 23 3.70 7.30 7.98
CA LYS A 23 3.99 8.72 7.77
C LYS A 23 3.82 9.15 6.32
N VAL A 24 3.77 8.21 5.37
CA VAL A 24 3.78 8.54 3.95
C VAL A 24 2.52 8.04 3.27
N THR A 25 2.13 8.72 2.20
CA THR A 25 0.99 8.33 1.36
C THR A 25 1.44 7.91 -0.03
N SER A 26 2.74 7.86 -0.28
CA SER A 26 3.30 7.58 -1.61
C SER A 26 3.39 6.09 -1.93
N HIS A 27 3.00 5.21 -1.02
CA HIS A 27 3.04 3.75 -1.17
C HIS A 27 4.42 3.25 -1.60
N PRO A 28 5.38 3.26 -0.66
CA PRO A 28 6.76 2.92 -0.97
C PRO A 28 6.94 1.43 -1.26
N THR A 29 7.99 1.12 -2.02
CA THR A 29 8.46 -0.25 -2.15
C THR A 29 9.21 -0.65 -0.88
N ALA A 30 9.55 -1.95 -0.76
CA ALA A 30 10.35 -2.39 0.39
C ALA A 30 11.72 -1.71 0.43
N SER A 31 12.32 -1.46 -0.74
CA SER A 31 13.58 -0.74 -0.81
C SER A 31 13.46 0.69 -0.31
N ASP A 32 12.35 1.36 -0.66
CA ASP A 32 12.07 2.71 -0.17
C ASP A 32 11.90 2.72 1.36
N VAL A 33 11.16 1.73 1.87
CA VAL A 33 10.95 1.60 3.33
C VAL A 33 12.28 1.36 4.03
N PHE A 34 13.14 0.53 3.44
CA PHE A 34 14.48 0.29 3.97
C PHE A 34 15.27 1.60 4.11
N ASP A 35 15.23 2.44 3.07
CA ASP A 35 15.93 3.73 3.11
C ASP A 35 15.38 4.65 4.21
N MET A 36 14.08 4.60 4.46
CA MET A 36 13.46 5.38 5.53
C MET A 36 13.82 4.87 6.91
N VAL A 37 13.77 3.55 7.08
CA VAL A 37 13.95 2.90 8.38
C VAL A 37 15.40 2.92 8.85
N ARG A 38 16.36 2.77 7.94
CA ARG A 38 17.76 2.70 8.32
C ARG A 38 18.29 4.00 8.93
N LYS A 39 17.59 5.10 8.76
CA LYS A 39 17.92 6.36 9.44
C LYS A 39 17.75 6.24 10.96
N ARG A 40 16.82 5.40 11.39
CA ARG A 40 16.57 5.15 12.82
C ARG A 40 17.23 3.85 13.28
N LEU A 41 17.37 2.87 12.39
CA LEU A 41 17.97 1.57 12.67
C LEU A 41 19.11 1.30 11.68
N PRO A 42 20.28 1.91 11.87
CA PRO A 42 21.34 1.85 10.86
C PRO A 42 21.85 0.45 10.52
N ARG A 43 21.62 -0.51 11.42
CA ARG A 43 22.11 -1.88 11.23
C ARG A 43 21.06 -2.83 10.63
N ILE A 44 19.85 -2.32 10.36
CA ILE A 44 18.83 -3.18 9.80
C ILE A 44 19.18 -3.58 8.37
N GLY A 45 18.87 -4.84 8.01
CA GLY A 45 19.11 -5.32 6.65
C GLY A 45 17.85 -5.26 5.81
N LEU A 46 18.03 -5.21 4.49
CA LEU A 46 16.90 -5.17 3.55
C LEU A 46 16.03 -6.41 3.69
N GLY A 47 16.63 -7.60 3.86
CA GLY A 47 15.87 -8.83 4.04
C GLY A 47 14.98 -8.80 5.26
N THR A 48 15.44 -8.18 6.35
CA THR A 48 14.65 -8.03 7.56
C THR A 48 13.44 -7.11 7.31
N VAL A 49 13.65 -6.03 6.56
CA VAL A 49 12.55 -5.13 6.19
C VAL A 49 11.52 -5.88 5.35
N TYR A 50 11.95 -6.64 4.34
CA TYR A 50 11.04 -7.43 3.51
C TYR A 50 10.22 -8.41 4.34
N ARG A 51 10.88 -9.17 5.22
CA ARG A 51 10.19 -10.18 6.05
C ARG A 51 9.15 -9.53 6.94
N ASN A 52 9.48 -8.40 7.54
CA ASN A 52 8.54 -7.71 8.42
C ASN A 52 7.38 -7.08 7.66
N LEU A 53 7.62 -6.51 6.48
CA LEU A 53 6.54 -5.98 5.65
C LEU A 53 5.58 -7.08 5.22
N ASP A 54 6.11 -8.22 4.79
CA ASP A 54 5.27 -9.35 4.39
C ASP A 54 4.45 -9.87 5.58
N LEU A 55 5.05 -9.96 6.75
CA LEU A 55 4.34 -10.41 7.95
C LEU A 55 3.22 -9.44 8.34
N LEU A 56 3.51 -8.14 8.31
CA LEU A 56 2.51 -7.12 8.62
C LEU A 56 1.35 -7.16 7.62
N ALA A 57 1.65 -7.38 6.35
CA ALA A 57 0.62 -7.49 5.32
C ALA A 57 -0.24 -8.74 5.51
N GLU A 58 0.39 -9.88 5.83
CA GLU A 58 -0.35 -11.13 6.10
C GLU A 58 -1.31 -10.99 7.27
N ARG A 59 -0.95 -10.18 8.24
CA ARG A 59 -1.77 -9.97 9.44
C ARG A 59 -2.77 -8.83 9.27
N GLY A 60 -2.81 -8.19 8.10
CA GLY A 60 -3.77 -7.12 7.83
C GLY A 60 -3.45 -5.79 8.47
N VAL A 61 -2.26 -5.64 9.06
CA VAL A 61 -1.84 -4.38 9.67
C VAL A 61 -1.52 -3.33 8.61
N ILE A 62 -1.00 -3.78 7.48
CA ILE A 62 -0.73 -2.93 6.31
C ILE A 62 -1.28 -3.63 5.08
N LYS A 63 -1.33 -2.93 3.96
CA LYS A 63 -1.69 -3.49 2.66
C LYS A 63 -0.46 -3.68 1.79
N LYS A 64 -0.43 -4.79 1.05
CA LYS A 64 0.54 -5.00 -0.02
C LYS A 64 -0.17 -4.76 -1.34
N LEU A 65 0.38 -3.88 -2.17
CA LEU A 65 -0.22 -3.46 -3.43
C LEU A 65 0.55 -4.03 -4.61
N GLU A 66 -0.18 -4.67 -5.53
CA GLU A 66 0.39 -5.19 -6.78
C GLU A 66 -0.25 -4.42 -7.92
N VAL A 67 0.27 -3.21 -8.17
CA VAL A 67 -0.40 -2.23 -9.00
C VAL A 67 0.25 -2.05 -10.38
N GLY A 68 0.83 -3.11 -10.89
CA GLY A 68 1.31 -3.09 -12.28
C GLY A 68 2.78 -2.75 -12.47
N GLY A 69 3.53 -2.53 -11.41
CA GLY A 69 4.98 -2.36 -11.47
C GLY A 69 5.68 -3.69 -11.22
N GLU A 70 6.98 -3.72 -11.39
CA GLU A 70 7.77 -4.92 -11.08
C GLU A 70 7.88 -5.15 -9.58
N GLN A 71 7.84 -4.07 -8.78
CA GLN A 71 7.98 -4.15 -7.34
C GLN A 71 6.65 -3.92 -6.66
N LYS A 72 6.42 -4.70 -5.62
CA LYS A 72 5.23 -4.52 -4.79
C LYS A 72 5.39 -3.29 -3.93
N ARG A 73 4.28 -2.63 -3.64
CA ARG A 73 4.25 -1.44 -2.80
C ARG A 73 3.43 -1.71 -1.56
N PHE A 74 3.61 -0.89 -0.55
CA PHE A 74 2.99 -1.10 0.76
C PHE A 74 2.27 0.16 1.19
N ASP A 75 1.15 -0.04 1.90
CA ASP A 75 0.30 1.04 2.39
C ASP A 75 -0.02 0.80 3.85
N GLY A 76 0.33 1.75 4.69
CA GLY A 76 0.05 1.68 6.12
C GLY A 76 -1.39 2.02 6.46
N ASP A 77 -2.16 2.58 5.53
CA ASP A 77 -3.56 2.91 5.71
C ASP A 77 -4.41 1.84 5.06
N THR A 78 -5.14 1.08 5.87
CA THR A 78 -6.00 0.00 5.39
C THR A 78 -7.44 0.43 5.14
N SER A 79 -7.75 1.72 5.32
CA SER A 79 -9.10 2.22 5.03
C SER A 79 -9.39 2.12 3.53
N PRO A 80 -10.67 1.93 3.15
CA PRO A 80 -11.02 1.84 1.72
C PRO A 80 -10.75 3.14 0.99
N HIS A 81 -10.00 3.07 -0.10
CA HIS A 81 -9.75 4.20 -0.97
C HIS A 81 -9.24 3.68 -2.31
N TYR A 82 -9.20 4.56 -3.31
CA TYR A 82 -8.69 4.21 -4.63
C TYR A 82 -7.23 4.66 -4.76
N HIS A 83 -6.57 4.16 -5.80
CA HIS A 83 -5.16 4.47 -6.04
C HIS A 83 -4.96 4.95 -7.47
N ILE A 84 -3.88 5.70 -7.68
CA ILE A 84 -3.43 6.08 -9.01
C ILE A 84 -1.94 5.78 -9.13
N ARG A 85 -1.57 5.21 -10.28
CA ARG A 85 -0.17 4.92 -10.60
C ARG A 85 0.27 5.79 -11.77
N CYS A 86 1.44 6.40 -11.63
CA CYS A 86 2.05 7.12 -12.75
C CYS A 86 2.72 6.12 -13.67
N VAL A 87 2.33 6.13 -14.96
CA VAL A 87 2.89 5.18 -15.92
C VAL A 87 4.33 5.51 -16.30
N LYS A 88 4.80 6.71 -15.98
CA LYS A 88 6.17 7.14 -16.27
C LYS A 88 7.15 6.77 -15.16
N CYS A 89 6.83 7.12 -13.92
CA CYS A 89 7.74 6.92 -12.80
C CYS A 89 7.31 5.82 -11.82
N ASN A 90 6.15 5.20 -12.06
CA ASN A 90 5.58 4.15 -11.21
C ASN A 90 5.18 4.59 -9.79
N ARG A 91 5.16 5.90 -9.51
CA ARG A 91 4.65 6.39 -8.23
C ARG A 91 3.19 5.96 -8.06
N VAL A 92 2.85 5.51 -6.87
CA VAL A 92 1.47 5.14 -6.51
C VAL A 92 1.02 6.02 -5.35
N GLU A 93 -0.12 6.66 -5.52
CA GLU A 93 -0.69 7.53 -4.49
C GLU A 93 -2.16 7.20 -4.29
N ASP A 94 -2.68 7.57 -3.11
CA ASP A 94 -4.10 7.43 -2.82
C ASP A 94 -4.89 8.52 -3.50
N ILE A 95 -6.09 8.16 -3.97
CA ILE A 95 -7.09 9.12 -4.41
C ILE A 95 -8.25 9.05 -3.43
N PHE A 96 -8.56 10.18 -2.79
CA PHE A 96 -9.62 10.24 -1.80
C PHE A 96 -10.88 10.81 -2.44
N ILE A 97 -11.56 9.96 -3.18
CA ILE A 97 -12.87 10.27 -3.75
C ILE A 97 -13.89 9.32 -3.16
N GLU A 98 -15.16 9.70 -3.24
CA GLU A 98 -16.23 8.85 -2.76
C GLU A 98 -16.26 7.53 -3.53
N ARG A 99 -16.40 6.43 -2.83
CA ARG A 99 -16.46 5.11 -3.47
C ARG A 99 -17.70 5.02 -4.35
N LEU A 100 -17.50 4.39 -5.51
CA LEU A 100 -18.57 4.23 -6.50
C LEU A 100 -19.38 2.97 -6.16
N GLY A 101 -20.32 3.10 -5.22
CA GLY A 101 -21.17 1.98 -4.83
C GLY A 101 -22.00 1.41 -5.96
N GLU A 102 -22.29 2.22 -6.97
CA GLU A 102 -23.04 1.76 -8.13
C GLU A 102 -22.30 0.73 -8.96
N LEU A 103 -20.95 0.72 -8.89
CA LEU A 103 -20.16 -0.27 -9.62
C LEU A 103 -20.52 -1.69 -9.18
N GLU A 104 -20.67 -1.91 -7.89
CA GLU A 104 -20.99 -3.24 -7.37
C GLU A 104 -22.40 -3.66 -7.78
N LYS A 105 -23.35 -2.74 -7.74
CA LYS A 105 -24.72 -3.00 -8.17
C LYS A 105 -24.78 -3.32 -9.65
N ASN A 106 -24.07 -2.55 -10.46
CA ASN A 106 -24.04 -2.77 -11.91
C ASN A 106 -23.39 -4.13 -12.25
N ALA A 107 -22.32 -4.46 -11.57
CA ALA A 107 -21.68 -5.76 -11.77
C ALA A 107 -22.59 -6.91 -11.38
N ALA A 108 -23.30 -6.78 -10.27
CA ALA A 108 -24.21 -7.81 -9.79
C ALA A 108 -25.37 -8.06 -10.76
N SER A 109 -25.82 -7.03 -11.49
CA SER A 109 -26.89 -7.19 -12.46
C SER A 109 -26.44 -7.88 -13.75
N CYS A 110 -25.11 -7.98 -13.98
CA CYS A 110 -24.55 -8.56 -15.20
C CYS A 110 -24.03 -9.98 -15.02
N CYS A 111 -24.09 -10.52 -13.83
CA CYS A 111 -23.55 -11.85 -13.53
C CYS A 111 -24.34 -12.50 -12.40
N ASN A 112 -24.01 -13.78 -12.12
CA ASN A 112 -24.67 -14.54 -11.06
C ASN A 112 -23.84 -14.64 -9.79
N TYR A 113 -22.92 -13.68 -9.59
CA TYR A 113 -22.06 -13.67 -8.44
C TYR A 113 -22.64 -12.84 -7.32
N LYS A 114 -22.33 -13.21 -6.09
CA LYS A 114 -22.52 -12.33 -4.94
C LYS A 114 -21.28 -11.43 -4.88
N ILE A 115 -21.46 -10.16 -5.22
CA ILE A 115 -20.35 -9.21 -5.25
C ILE A 115 -20.03 -8.77 -3.83
N LEU A 116 -18.79 -8.95 -3.43
CA LEU A 116 -18.34 -8.59 -2.07
C LEU A 116 -17.61 -7.26 -2.04
N ASP A 117 -16.89 -6.92 -3.10
CA ASP A 117 -16.05 -5.73 -3.11
C ASP A 117 -15.60 -5.43 -4.54
N HIS A 118 -14.93 -4.31 -4.71
CA HIS A 118 -14.30 -3.96 -5.98
C HIS A 118 -13.00 -3.21 -5.72
N HIS A 119 -12.10 -3.27 -6.68
CA HIS A 119 -10.83 -2.56 -6.62
C HIS A 119 -10.69 -1.73 -7.89
N VAL A 120 -10.39 -0.45 -7.73
CA VAL A 120 -10.21 0.47 -8.85
C VAL A 120 -8.83 1.10 -8.72
N GLN A 121 -8.07 1.02 -9.80
CA GLN A 121 -6.80 1.71 -9.89
C GLN A 121 -6.83 2.58 -11.13
N PHE A 122 -6.45 3.84 -10.97
CA PHE A 122 -6.31 4.74 -12.10
C PHE A 122 -4.88 4.71 -12.60
N SER A 123 -4.70 4.91 -13.90
CA SER A 123 -3.39 5.08 -14.51
C SER A 123 -3.32 6.49 -15.06
N GLY A 124 -2.22 7.18 -14.82
CA GLY A 124 -2.09 8.54 -15.28
C GLY A 124 -0.64 8.97 -15.35
N ILE A 125 -0.42 10.26 -15.50
CA ILE A 125 0.91 10.86 -15.53
C ILE A 125 0.95 11.89 -14.42
N CYS A 126 1.85 11.72 -13.45
CA CYS A 126 1.91 12.60 -12.29
C CYS A 126 2.39 14.01 -12.67
N SER A 127 2.17 14.98 -11.78
CA SER A 127 2.50 16.37 -12.05
C SER A 127 3.98 16.59 -12.34
N GLU A 128 4.85 15.77 -11.76
CA GLU A 128 6.28 15.87 -11.99
C GLU A 128 6.69 15.34 -13.35
N CYS A 129 5.92 14.39 -13.92
CA CYS A 129 6.21 13.81 -15.23
C CYS A 129 5.47 14.51 -16.38
N LEU A 130 4.44 15.31 -16.08
CA LEU A 130 3.64 15.99 -17.10
C LEU A 130 4.41 16.84 -18.08
N PRO A 131 5.43 17.61 -17.65
CA PRO A 131 6.17 18.45 -18.60
C PRO A 131 6.90 17.66 -19.67
N GLU A 132 7.16 16.36 -19.44
CA GLU A 132 7.88 15.49 -20.36
C GLU A 132 6.96 14.55 -21.12
N ALA A 133 5.68 14.60 -20.84
CA ALA A 133 4.71 13.65 -21.40
C ALA A 133 4.19 14.07 -22.78
#